data_4f9491eb42cd02b1ba13d67378a031e6
#
_entry.id   4f9491eb42cd02b1ba13d67378a031e6
#
_cell.length_a   1.000
_cell.length_b   1.000
_cell.length_c   1.000
_cell.angle_alpha   90.00
_cell.angle_beta   90.00
_cell.angle_gamma   90.00
#
_symmetry.space_group_name_H-M   'P 1'
#
loop_
_entity.id
_entity.type
_entity.pdbx_description
1 polymer ?
#
loop_
_entity_poly.entity_id
_entity_poly.type
_entity_poly.pdbx_seq_one_letter_code
_entity_poly.pdbx_strand_id
1 'polypeptide(L)'
;MVVHAVIAFAVVAAAAFACDAAGATLGGVAPDTWALLWRGSLVLVLLAALPATLSGITERSHMYVQWHRSHKAKLVLSLVLIVLTAYELIAALGGGAPAVASPLGLGVVVANPLVCLALSFYGLRISLGRQAIARTSYVADMMQTPPVDVLATAAAHVAERAKVIEVREEGG
;
A
#
# COMPACT_ATOMS: atom_id res chain seq x y z
N MET A 1 8.54 -3.04 -3.75
CA MET A 1 8.44 -4.21 -4.65
C MET A 1 7.17 -5.04 -4.40
N VAL A 2 6.86 -5.45 -3.17
CA VAL A 2 5.70 -6.33 -2.86
C VAL A 2 4.35 -5.77 -3.35
N VAL A 3 4.10 -4.46 -3.22
CA VAL A 3 2.84 -3.82 -3.67
C VAL A 3 2.63 -3.96 -5.18
N HIS A 4 3.68 -3.86 -6.00
CA HIS A 4 3.56 -4.02 -7.45
C HIS A 4 3.21 -5.46 -7.83
N ALA A 5 3.72 -6.45 -7.08
CA ALA A 5 3.35 -7.86 -7.27
C ALA A 5 1.86 -8.08 -6.97
N VAL A 6 1.32 -7.49 -5.90
CA VAL A 6 -0.11 -7.57 -5.57
C VAL A 6 -0.97 -7.03 -6.71
N ILE A 7 -0.60 -5.88 -7.28
CA ILE A 7 -1.33 -5.26 -8.41
C ILE A 7 -1.28 -6.18 -9.64
N ALA A 8 -0.09 -6.67 -9.99
CA ALA A 8 0.08 -7.53 -11.14
C ALA A 8 -0.77 -8.80 -11.02
N PHE A 9 -0.74 -9.47 -9.86
CA PHE A 9 -1.53 -10.67 -9.63
C PHE A 9 -3.04 -10.38 -9.61
N ALA A 10 -3.51 -9.24 -9.08
CA ALA A 10 -4.91 -8.89 -9.11
C ALA A 10 -5.43 -8.63 -10.53
N VAL A 11 -4.62 -7.99 -11.39
CA VAL A 11 -4.95 -7.78 -12.79
C VAL A 11 -4.96 -9.11 -13.56
N VAL A 12 -3.95 -9.98 -13.34
CA VAL A 12 -3.88 -11.31 -13.95
C VAL A 12 -5.07 -12.15 -13.50
N ALA A 13 -5.48 -12.11 -12.23
CA ALA A 13 -6.64 -12.81 -11.74
C ALA A 13 -7.93 -12.38 -12.47
N ALA A 14 -8.16 -11.08 -12.59
CA ALA A 14 -9.34 -10.56 -13.29
C ALA A 14 -9.35 -10.93 -14.79
N ALA A 15 -8.20 -10.86 -15.47
CA ALA A 15 -8.07 -11.27 -16.86
C ALA A 15 -8.29 -12.77 -17.05
N ALA A 16 -7.69 -13.59 -16.18
CA ALA A 16 -7.84 -15.05 -16.23
C ALA A 16 -9.28 -15.47 -15.93
N PHE A 17 -9.96 -14.83 -14.98
CA PHE A 17 -11.39 -15.03 -14.74
C PHE A 17 -12.23 -14.73 -16.00
N ALA A 18 -11.96 -13.61 -16.65
CA ALA A 18 -12.69 -13.23 -17.87
C ALA A 18 -12.51 -14.26 -18.99
N CYS A 19 -11.28 -14.79 -19.15
CA CYS A 19 -10.98 -15.84 -20.12
C CYS A 19 -11.66 -17.17 -19.76
N ASP A 20 -11.65 -17.57 -18.49
CA ASP A 20 -12.31 -18.77 -17.99
C ASP A 20 -13.83 -18.70 -18.18
N ALA A 21 -14.44 -17.61 -17.76
CA ALA A 21 -15.87 -17.36 -17.88
C ALA A 21 -16.36 -17.30 -19.35
N ALA A 22 -15.51 -16.82 -20.26
CA ALA A 22 -15.79 -16.79 -21.69
C ALA A 22 -15.51 -18.12 -22.39
N GLY A 23 -14.96 -19.13 -21.72
CA GLY A 23 -14.50 -20.37 -22.36
C GLY A 23 -13.40 -20.14 -23.40
N ALA A 24 -12.57 -19.11 -23.22
CA ALA A 24 -11.64 -18.66 -24.22
C ALA A 24 -10.48 -19.66 -24.43
N THR A 25 -10.21 -20.00 -25.69
CA THR A 25 -9.06 -20.80 -26.12
C THR A 25 -7.98 -19.93 -26.75
N LEU A 26 -7.64 -18.81 -26.08
CA LEU A 26 -6.65 -17.85 -26.58
C LEU A 26 -5.25 -18.47 -26.60
N GLY A 27 -4.58 -18.42 -27.74
CA GLY A 27 -3.20 -18.87 -27.89
C GLY A 27 -3.00 -20.38 -27.66
N GLY A 28 -4.04 -21.23 -27.82
CA GLY A 28 -3.96 -22.66 -27.57
C GLY A 28 -3.97 -23.08 -26.10
N VAL A 29 -4.25 -22.15 -25.20
CA VAL A 29 -4.37 -22.40 -23.74
C VAL A 29 -5.73 -23.04 -23.47
N ALA A 30 -5.71 -24.19 -22.77
CA ALA A 30 -6.91 -24.88 -22.39
C ALA A 30 -7.71 -24.09 -21.32
N PRO A 31 -9.07 -24.16 -21.32
CA PRO A 31 -9.91 -23.48 -20.32
C PRO A 31 -9.50 -23.75 -18.87
N ASP A 32 -9.18 -24.99 -18.53
CA ASP A 32 -8.74 -25.37 -17.17
C ASP A 32 -7.49 -24.62 -16.70
N THR A 33 -6.63 -24.21 -17.65
CA THR A 33 -5.43 -23.42 -17.34
C THR A 33 -5.79 -22.00 -16.91
N TRP A 34 -6.85 -21.41 -17.47
CA TRP A 34 -7.35 -20.11 -17.05
C TRP A 34 -7.92 -20.16 -15.63
N ALA A 35 -8.68 -21.19 -15.30
CA ALA A 35 -9.19 -21.41 -13.96
C ALA A 35 -8.06 -21.58 -12.93
N LEU A 36 -7.00 -22.32 -13.29
CA LEU A 36 -5.82 -22.48 -12.44
C LEU A 36 -5.07 -21.16 -12.26
N LEU A 37 -4.85 -20.43 -13.34
CA LEU A 37 -4.16 -19.13 -13.33
C LEU A 37 -4.94 -18.11 -12.48
N TRP A 38 -6.25 -18.06 -12.62
CA TRP A 38 -7.12 -17.21 -11.82
C TRP A 38 -7.00 -17.51 -10.32
N ARG A 39 -7.27 -18.76 -9.91
CA ARG A 39 -7.19 -19.19 -8.51
C ARG A 39 -5.79 -19.03 -7.92
N GLY A 40 -4.75 -19.42 -8.68
CA GLY A 40 -3.36 -19.24 -8.28
C GLY A 40 -2.98 -17.78 -8.06
N SER A 41 -3.44 -16.90 -8.94
CA SER A 41 -3.21 -15.44 -8.80
C SER A 41 -3.89 -14.87 -7.56
N LEU A 42 -5.12 -15.29 -7.22
CA LEU A 42 -5.81 -14.87 -5.98
C LEU A 42 -5.05 -15.31 -4.73
N VAL A 43 -4.52 -16.52 -4.71
CA VAL A 43 -3.66 -17.01 -3.62
C VAL A 43 -2.41 -16.14 -3.49
N LEU A 44 -1.75 -15.81 -4.60
CA LEU A 44 -0.56 -14.96 -4.61
C LEU A 44 -0.87 -13.53 -4.16
N VAL A 45 -2.05 -12.98 -4.51
CA VAL A 45 -2.52 -11.68 -3.98
C VAL A 45 -2.60 -11.74 -2.46
N LEU A 46 -3.23 -12.76 -1.87
CA LEU A 46 -3.35 -12.89 -0.41
C LEU A 46 -2.00 -13.06 0.27
N LEU A 47 -1.14 -13.95 -0.26
CA LEU A 47 0.19 -14.19 0.27
C LEU A 47 1.09 -12.96 0.22
N ALA A 48 0.92 -12.08 -0.77
CA ALA A 48 1.67 -10.84 -0.87
C ALA A 48 1.02 -9.69 -0.09
N ALA A 49 -0.31 -9.59 -0.05
CA ALA A 49 -1.03 -8.50 0.60
C ALA A 49 -0.88 -8.53 2.14
N LEU A 50 -0.88 -9.73 2.75
CA LEU A 50 -0.71 -9.88 4.19
C LEU A 50 0.63 -9.32 4.70
N PRO A 51 1.80 -9.77 4.22
CA PRO A 51 3.08 -9.21 4.67
C PRO A 51 3.25 -7.74 4.25
N ALA A 52 2.70 -7.31 3.10
CA ALA A 52 2.73 -5.91 2.70
C ALA A 52 1.95 -5.01 3.66
N THR A 53 0.80 -5.48 4.15
CA THR A 53 -0.01 -4.76 5.13
C THR A 53 0.69 -4.70 6.49
N LEU A 54 1.22 -5.83 6.97
CA LEU A 54 1.96 -5.91 8.23
C LEU A 54 3.21 -5.02 8.21
N SER A 55 4.02 -5.10 7.14
CA SER A 55 5.21 -4.25 6.99
C SER A 55 4.84 -2.76 6.96
N GLY A 56 3.73 -2.40 6.31
CA GLY A 56 3.23 -1.04 6.29
C GLY A 56 2.81 -0.52 7.67
N ILE A 57 2.22 -1.36 8.52
CA ILE A 57 1.89 -1.02 9.91
C ILE A 57 3.16 -0.85 10.74
N THR A 58 4.12 -1.78 10.61
CA THR A 58 5.39 -1.75 11.33
C THR A 58 6.21 -0.53 10.94
N GLU A 59 6.38 -0.27 9.65
CA GLU A 59 7.09 0.92 9.15
C GLU A 59 6.44 2.19 9.70
N ARG A 60 5.11 2.25 9.69
CA ARG A 60 4.38 3.39 10.23
C ARG A 60 4.66 3.60 11.72
N SER A 61 4.62 2.54 12.53
CA SER A 61 4.82 2.64 13.99
C SER A 61 6.22 3.15 14.37
N HIS A 62 7.21 2.92 13.52
CA HIS A 62 8.60 3.38 13.74
C HIS A 62 8.86 4.79 13.22
N MET A 63 8.10 5.26 12.22
CA MET A 63 8.43 6.50 11.51
C MET A 63 7.48 7.67 11.80
N TYR A 64 6.29 7.42 12.36
CA TYR A 64 5.25 8.45 12.47
C TYR A 64 4.55 8.41 13.83
N VAL A 65 4.41 9.59 14.48
CA VAL A 65 3.69 9.71 15.76
C VAL A 65 2.19 9.51 15.58
N GLN A 66 1.62 10.09 14.52
CA GLN A 66 0.18 10.14 14.32
C GLN A 66 -0.29 9.38 13.08
N TRP A 67 -1.54 8.87 13.15
CA TRP A 67 -2.21 8.27 12.00
C TRP A 67 -2.74 9.36 11.06
N HIS A 68 -1.99 9.66 10.02
CA HIS A 68 -2.43 10.55 8.97
C HIS A 68 -3.55 9.91 8.12
N ARG A 69 -4.40 10.74 7.49
CA ARG A 69 -5.52 10.28 6.65
C ARG A 69 -5.09 9.29 5.56
N SER A 70 -3.94 9.52 4.93
CA SER A 70 -3.41 8.64 3.88
C SER A 70 -3.01 7.26 4.41
N HIS A 71 -2.48 7.15 5.64
CA HIS A 71 -2.15 5.87 6.26
C HIS A 71 -3.42 5.08 6.63
N LYS A 72 -4.43 5.79 7.20
CA LYS A 72 -5.73 5.18 7.52
C LYS A 72 -6.40 4.66 6.25
N ALA A 73 -6.44 5.47 5.17
CA ALA A 73 -7.01 5.06 3.89
C ALA A 73 -6.28 3.85 3.31
N LYS A 74 -4.94 3.84 3.32
CA LYS A 74 -4.15 2.70 2.85
C LYS A 74 -4.43 1.44 3.64
N LEU A 75 -4.53 1.52 4.98
CA LEU A 75 -4.84 0.37 5.82
C LEU A 75 -6.24 -0.18 5.52
N VAL A 76 -7.25 0.70 5.47
CA VAL A 76 -8.63 0.29 5.15
C VAL A 76 -8.69 -0.37 3.78
N LEU A 77 -8.09 0.22 2.74
CA LEU A 77 -8.05 -0.36 1.40
C LEU A 77 -7.31 -1.70 1.36
N SER A 78 -6.24 -1.88 2.14
CA SER A 78 -5.55 -3.17 2.25
C SER A 78 -6.44 -4.24 2.87
N LEU A 79 -7.19 -3.91 3.93
CA LEU A 79 -8.14 -4.83 4.55
C LEU A 79 -9.30 -5.17 3.59
N VAL A 80 -9.84 -4.16 2.89
CA VAL A 80 -10.86 -4.36 1.86
C VAL A 80 -10.35 -5.31 0.77
N LEU A 81 -9.13 -5.11 0.26
CA LEU A 81 -8.54 -5.99 -0.74
C LEU A 81 -8.44 -7.43 -0.26
N ILE A 82 -7.96 -7.65 0.97
CA ILE A 82 -7.85 -9.00 1.56
C ILE A 82 -9.23 -9.67 1.63
N VAL A 83 -10.25 -8.95 2.11
CA VAL A 83 -11.61 -9.49 2.25
C VAL A 83 -12.21 -9.80 0.88
N LEU A 84 -12.11 -8.90 -0.10
CA LEU A 84 -12.63 -9.13 -1.45
C LEU A 84 -11.94 -10.31 -2.13
N THR A 85 -10.61 -10.38 -2.03
CA THR A 85 -9.82 -11.47 -2.63
C THR A 85 -10.12 -12.82 -1.96
N ALA A 86 -10.29 -12.84 -0.63
CA ALA A 86 -10.67 -14.05 0.09
C ALA A 86 -12.08 -14.53 -0.32
N TYR A 87 -13.04 -13.62 -0.43
CA TYR A 87 -14.38 -13.93 -0.92
C TYR A 87 -14.35 -14.52 -2.33
N GLU A 88 -13.63 -13.87 -3.26
CA GLU A 88 -13.48 -14.34 -4.64
C GLU A 88 -12.83 -15.73 -4.70
N LEU A 89 -11.78 -15.95 -3.90
CA LEU A 89 -11.11 -17.24 -3.84
C LEU A 89 -12.02 -18.35 -3.28
N ILE A 90 -12.77 -18.09 -2.22
CA ILE A 90 -13.72 -19.05 -1.65
C ILE A 90 -14.79 -19.40 -2.69
N ALA A 91 -15.36 -18.41 -3.38
CA ALA A 91 -16.34 -18.64 -4.43
C ALA A 91 -15.73 -19.42 -5.61
N ALA A 92 -14.50 -19.12 -6.02
CA ALA A 92 -13.79 -19.80 -7.08
C ALA A 92 -13.49 -21.28 -6.74
N LEU A 93 -13.19 -21.58 -5.48
CA LEU A 93 -12.95 -22.94 -5.01
C LEU A 93 -14.25 -23.75 -4.84
N GLY A 94 -15.35 -23.08 -4.43
CA GLY A 94 -16.62 -23.73 -4.16
C GLY A 94 -17.44 -24.04 -5.40
N GLY A 95 -17.39 -23.21 -6.45
CA GLY A 95 -18.24 -23.36 -7.64
C GLY A 95 -17.64 -22.88 -8.95
N GLY A 96 -16.39 -22.47 -8.95
CA GLY A 96 -15.68 -21.97 -10.15
C GLY A 96 -16.25 -20.67 -10.70
N ALA A 97 -16.04 -20.42 -11.99
CA ALA A 97 -16.50 -19.20 -12.67
C ALA A 97 -18.03 -18.96 -12.55
N PRO A 98 -18.93 -19.98 -12.64
CA PRO A 98 -20.35 -19.77 -12.45
C PRO A 98 -20.74 -19.20 -11.09
N ALA A 99 -20.04 -19.58 -10.01
CA ALA A 99 -20.31 -19.04 -8.67
C ALA A 99 -19.95 -17.55 -8.54
N VAL A 100 -18.95 -17.11 -9.30
CA VAL A 100 -18.47 -15.71 -9.33
C VAL A 100 -19.21 -14.88 -10.38
N ALA A 101 -19.88 -15.51 -11.36
CA ALA A 101 -20.64 -14.81 -12.41
C ALA A 101 -21.92 -14.11 -11.90
N SER A 102 -22.23 -14.18 -10.60
CA SER A 102 -23.29 -13.39 -10.00
C SER A 102 -22.97 -11.89 -10.05
N PRO A 103 -23.98 -10.97 -10.04
CA PRO A 103 -23.70 -9.54 -10.03
C PRO A 103 -22.76 -9.09 -8.89
N LEU A 104 -22.90 -9.72 -7.72
CA LEU A 104 -22.03 -9.47 -6.58
C LEU A 104 -20.58 -9.93 -6.87
N GLY A 105 -20.44 -11.16 -7.38
CA GLY A 105 -19.12 -11.71 -7.70
C GLY A 105 -18.41 -10.93 -8.78
N LEU A 106 -19.09 -10.54 -9.85
CA LEU A 106 -18.54 -9.67 -10.90
C LEU A 106 -18.13 -8.31 -10.33
N GLY A 107 -18.94 -7.75 -9.42
CA GLY A 107 -18.58 -6.54 -8.69
C GLY A 107 -17.26 -6.69 -7.93
N VAL A 108 -17.04 -7.82 -7.28
CA VAL A 108 -15.79 -8.13 -6.55
C VAL A 108 -14.59 -8.26 -7.49
N VAL A 109 -14.74 -9.00 -8.60
CA VAL A 109 -13.67 -9.16 -9.63
C VAL A 109 -13.21 -7.80 -10.17
N VAL A 110 -14.14 -6.87 -10.41
CA VAL A 110 -13.82 -5.52 -10.88
C VAL A 110 -13.27 -4.65 -9.75
N ALA A 111 -13.80 -4.79 -8.53
CA ALA A 111 -13.36 -3.99 -7.38
C ALA A 111 -11.91 -4.29 -6.97
N ASN A 112 -11.45 -5.55 -7.05
CA ASN A 112 -10.10 -5.94 -6.68
C ASN A 112 -9.01 -5.12 -7.39
N PRO A 113 -8.92 -5.03 -8.72
CA PRO A 113 -7.92 -4.21 -9.42
C PRO A 113 -8.11 -2.70 -9.15
N LEU A 114 -9.34 -2.22 -8.96
CA LEU A 114 -9.61 -0.82 -8.62
C LEU A 114 -9.08 -0.46 -7.23
N VAL A 115 -9.26 -1.34 -6.25
CA VAL A 115 -8.69 -1.17 -4.90
C VAL A 115 -7.16 -1.20 -4.96
N CYS A 116 -6.55 -2.07 -5.77
CA CYS A 116 -5.11 -2.08 -6.01
C CYS A 116 -4.62 -0.76 -6.62
N LEU A 117 -5.36 -0.20 -7.57
CA LEU A 117 -5.04 1.11 -8.17
C LEU A 117 -5.09 2.22 -7.12
N ALA A 118 -6.13 2.24 -6.28
CA ALA A 118 -6.26 3.19 -5.18
C ALA A 118 -5.12 3.04 -4.16
N LEU A 119 -4.74 1.81 -3.80
CA LEU A 119 -3.58 1.53 -2.93
C LEU A 119 -2.28 2.06 -3.51
N SER A 120 -2.08 1.93 -4.83
CA SER A 120 -0.93 2.47 -5.54
C SER A 120 -0.87 3.98 -5.46
N PHE A 121 -2.02 4.65 -5.67
CA PHE A 121 -2.12 6.11 -5.56
C PHE A 121 -1.75 6.60 -4.16
N TYR A 122 -2.29 5.99 -3.10
CA TYR A 122 -1.94 6.36 -1.73
C TYR A 122 -0.50 6.00 -1.38
N GLY A 123 0.01 4.86 -1.87
CA GLY A 123 1.41 4.46 -1.70
C GLY A 123 2.38 5.45 -2.34
N LEU A 124 2.10 5.85 -3.58
CA LEU A 124 2.89 6.84 -4.31
C LEU A 124 2.86 8.21 -3.62
N ARG A 125 1.68 8.65 -3.17
CA ARG A 125 1.52 9.91 -2.44
C ARG A 125 2.34 9.94 -1.15
N ILE A 126 2.39 8.84 -0.39
CA ILE A 126 3.21 8.71 0.81
C ILE A 126 4.70 8.77 0.44
N SER A 127 5.13 7.99 -0.56
CA SER A 127 6.53 7.94 -0.98
C SER A 127 7.03 9.27 -1.54
N LEU A 128 6.25 9.93 -2.40
CA LEU A 128 6.61 11.24 -2.96
C LEU A 128 6.59 12.33 -1.90
N GLY A 129 5.66 12.27 -0.92
CA GLY A 129 5.63 13.20 0.21
C GLY A 129 6.91 13.12 1.05
N ARG A 130 7.49 11.92 1.20
CA ARG A 130 8.78 11.73 1.90
C ARG A 130 9.98 12.26 1.11
N GLN A 131 9.92 12.25 -0.22
CA GLN A 131 11.01 12.70 -1.09
C GLN A 131 10.91 14.19 -1.44
N ALA A 132 9.73 14.77 -1.33
CA ALA A 132 9.50 16.18 -1.68
C ALA A 132 9.86 17.10 -0.51
N ILE A 133 11.14 17.35 -0.31
CA ILE A 133 11.68 18.32 0.65
C ILE A 133 11.02 19.71 0.49
N ALA A 134 10.54 20.04 -0.69
CA ALA A 134 9.82 21.30 -0.97
C ALA A 134 8.41 21.40 -0.36
N ARG A 135 7.87 20.31 0.20
CA ARG A 135 6.55 20.29 0.89
C ARG A 135 6.72 20.01 2.37
N THR A 136 7.37 20.93 3.06
CA THR A 136 7.68 20.85 4.49
C THR A 136 6.45 20.56 5.36
N SER A 137 5.28 21.15 5.05
CA SER A 137 4.04 20.91 5.79
C SER A 137 3.58 19.45 5.72
N TYR A 138 3.67 18.80 4.55
CA TYR A 138 3.27 17.39 4.40
C TYR A 138 4.22 16.44 5.14
N VAL A 139 5.51 16.72 5.09
CA VAL A 139 6.54 15.94 5.81
C VAL A 139 6.40 16.14 7.31
N ALA A 140 6.14 17.38 7.76
CA ALA A 140 5.93 17.72 9.16
C ALA A 140 4.73 16.99 9.79
N ASP A 141 3.60 16.94 9.05
CA ASP A 141 2.38 16.25 9.50
C ASP A 141 2.54 14.73 9.57
N MET A 142 3.57 14.18 8.93
CA MET A 142 3.77 12.73 8.78
C MET A 142 4.90 12.19 9.66
N MET A 143 5.83 13.03 10.10
CA MET A 143 6.98 12.58 10.88
C MET A 143 6.65 12.38 12.37
N GLN A 144 7.41 11.52 13.00
CA GLN A 144 7.28 11.16 14.41
C GLN A 144 7.69 12.31 15.33
N THR A 145 8.69 13.07 14.93
CA THR A 145 9.11 14.30 15.60
C THR A 145 8.43 15.49 14.93
N PRO A 146 7.94 16.46 15.70
CA PRO A 146 7.57 17.74 15.11
C PRO A 146 8.75 18.27 14.29
N PRO A 147 8.50 19.02 13.23
CA PRO A 147 9.56 19.56 12.39
C PRO A 147 10.51 20.33 13.30
N VAL A 148 11.72 19.83 13.42
CA VAL A 148 12.77 20.58 14.08
C VAL A 148 13.11 21.69 13.10
N ASP A 149 12.87 22.92 13.50
CA ASP A 149 13.41 24.06 12.77
C ASP A 149 14.93 24.02 12.93
N VAL A 150 15.58 23.40 11.94
CA VAL A 150 17.02 23.19 11.94
C VAL A 150 17.77 24.52 12.06
N LEU A 151 17.21 25.59 11.49
CA LEU A 151 17.80 26.92 11.57
C LEU A 151 17.67 27.51 12.98
N ALA A 152 16.48 27.40 13.59
CA ALA A 152 16.28 27.86 14.96
C ALA A 152 17.12 27.04 15.95
N THR A 153 17.21 25.72 15.78
CA THR A 153 18.06 24.87 16.62
C THR A 153 19.55 25.20 16.44
N ALA A 154 20.01 25.39 15.21
CA ALA A 154 21.39 25.80 14.94
C ALA A 154 21.68 27.18 15.53
N ALA A 155 20.79 28.15 15.39
CA ALA A 155 20.91 29.48 15.98
C ALA A 155 20.97 29.43 17.51
N ALA A 156 20.14 28.59 18.14
CA ALA A 156 20.18 28.36 19.59
C ALA A 156 21.51 27.79 20.06
N HIS A 157 22.05 26.79 19.36
CA HIS A 157 23.38 26.23 19.68
C HIS A 157 24.52 27.24 19.50
N VAL A 158 24.46 28.07 18.48
CA VAL A 158 25.46 29.14 18.25
C VAL A 158 25.39 30.17 19.38
N ALA A 159 24.20 30.59 19.77
CA ALA A 159 24.00 31.54 20.87
C ALA A 159 24.46 30.96 22.21
N GLU A 160 24.22 29.69 22.48
CA GLU A 160 24.70 29.01 23.68
C GLU A 160 26.22 28.92 23.74
N ARG A 161 26.88 28.60 22.62
CA ARG A 161 28.34 28.58 22.54
C ARG A 161 28.94 29.99 22.71
N ALA A 162 28.32 31.01 22.16
CA ALA A 162 28.75 32.39 22.34
C ALA A 162 28.74 32.80 23.82
N LYS A 163 27.69 32.47 24.56
CA LYS A 163 27.63 32.72 26.02
C LYS A 163 28.73 32.02 26.80
N VAL A 164 29.07 30.77 26.45
CA VAL A 164 30.14 30.03 27.12
C VAL A 164 31.52 30.69 26.89
N ILE A 165 31.72 31.25 25.70
CA ILE A 165 32.96 31.96 25.38
C ILE A 165 33.06 33.25 26.17
N GLU A 166 32.01 34.04 26.21
CA GLU A 166 31.91 35.32 26.95
C GLU A 166 32.20 35.13 28.45
N VAL A 167 31.57 34.13 29.09
CA VAL A 167 31.85 33.79 30.51
C VAL A 167 33.29 33.38 30.76
N ARG A 168 33.94 32.76 29.78
CA ARG A 168 35.36 32.33 29.90
C ARG A 168 36.34 33.47 29.77
N GLU A 169 35.99 34.51 29.01
CA GLU A 169 36.82 35.72 28.87
C GLU A 169 36.71 36.67 30.06
N GLU A 170 35.55 36.71 30.73
CA GLU A 170 35.33 37.52 31.92
C GLU A 170 35.93 36.91 33.22
N GLY A 171 36.26 35.61 33.21
CA GLY A 171 36.79 34.88 34.39
C GLY A 171 38.31 34.63 34.39
N GLY A 172 39.02 35.15 33.42
CA GLY A 172 40.49 35.02 33.27
C GLY A 172 41.17 36.34 33.48
#